data_caebc17a92eabcf8afe3ada88793c25b
#
_entry.id   caebc17a92eabcf8afe3ada88793c25b
#
_cell.length_a   1.000
_cell.length_b   1.000
_cell.length_c   1.000
_cell.angle_alpha   90.00
_cell.angle_beta   90.00
_cell.angle_gamma   90.00
#
_symmetry.space_group_name_H-M   'P 1'
#
loop_
_entity.id
_entity.type
_entity.pdbx_description
1 polymer ?
#
loop_
_entity_poly.entity_id
_entity_poly.type
_entity_poly.pdbx_seq_one_letter_code
_entity_poly.pdbx_strand_id
1 'polypeptide(L)'
;RETIGDIVAATLNTPITRVGQNFRLADLPPAHRRHEVPFYYHFPPRAPRPETFARGSVDLIFRANDRYYVADWKSNRLPAYDPASLRMSMDQAGYHLQYRLYSLATLQWLRQVTGPGSRAQDHFGGVFYFYLRGMDAVGDQGIYFVPPEQIGSPESLETDIEAMLAKTGVIPGTGGRP
;
A
#
# COMPACT_ATOMS: atom_id res chain seq x y z
N ARG A 1 -6.21 29.07 -7.65
CA ARG A 1 -6.64 27.98 -6.73
C ARG A 1 -6.81 26.72 -7.56
N GLU A 2 -6.03 25.72 -7.25
CA GLU A 2 -6.18 24.39 -7.85
C GLU A 2 -7.53 23.80 -7.48
N THR A 3 -8.26 23.33 -8.48
CA THR A 3 -9.57 22.68 -8.27
C THR A 3 -9.39 21.19 -7.98
N ILE A 4 -10.43 20.54 -7.48
CA ILE A 4 -10.42 19.08 -7.31
C ILE A 4 -10.22 18.38 -8.66
N GLY A 5 -10.79 18.93 -9.73
CA GLY A 5 -10.61 18.41 -11.09
C GLY A 5 -9.15 18.45 -11.55
N ASP A 6 -8.45 19.53 -11.27
CA ASP A 6 -7.02 19.68 -11.60
C ASP A 6 -6.16 18.64 -10.86
N ILE A 7 -6.43 18.44 -9.57
CA ILE A 7 -5.75 17.43 -8.74
C ILE A 7 -5.97 16.01 -9.30
N VAL A 8 -7.21 15.67 -9.63
CA VAL A 8 -7.54 14.35 -10.20
C VAL A 8 -6.87 14.17 -11.56
N ALA A 9 -6.94 15.17 -12.42
CA ALA A 9 -6.31 15.12 -13.74
C ALA A 9 -4.78 14.98 -13.63
N ALA A 10 -4.15 15.74 -12.74
CA ALA A 10 -2.71 15.62 -12.47
C ALA A 10 -2.37 14.22 -11.97
N THR A 11 -3.08 13.69 -10.97
CA THR A 11 -2.86 12.35 -10.41
C THR A 11 -2.94 11.26 -11.47
N LEU A 12 -3.98 11.29 -12.32
CA LEU A 12 -4.18 10.28 -13.35
C LEU A 12 -3.14 10.33 -14.47
N ASN A 13 -2.60 11.51 -14.76
CA ASN A 13 -1.67 11.72 -15.87
C ASN A 13 -0.19 11.80 -15.45
N THR A 14 0.12 11.82 -14.16
CA THR A 14 1.52 11.81 -13.68
C THR A 14 2.21 10.52 -14.14
N PRO A 15 3.39 10.63 -14.80
CA PRO A 15 4.18 9.49 -15.20
C PRO A 15 4.70 8.73 -13.98
N ILE A 16 4.47 7.43 -13.92
CA ILE A 16 5.00 6.56 -12.87
C ILE A 16 6.21 5.82 -13.43
N THR A 17 7.41 6.27 -13.04
CA THR A 17 8.69 5.76 -13.57
C THR A 17 9.42 4.82 -12.61
N ARG A 18 8.94 4.72 -11.36
CA ARG A 18 9.61 4.02 -10.24
C ARG A 18 9.71 2.49 -10.40
N VAL A 19 9.00 1.91 -11.36
CA VAL A 19 8.93 0.45 -11.56
C VAL A 19 9.67 -0.02 -12.83
N GLY A 20 10.58 0.81 -13.34
CA GLY A 20 11.39 0.46 -14.53
C GLY A 20 10.67 0.59 -15.87
N GLN A 21 9.37 0.86 -15.86
CA GLN A 21 8.57 1.15 -17.05
C GLN A 21 7.70 2.38 -16.78
N ASN A 22 7.53 3.20 -17.80
CA ASN A 22 6.74 4.41 -17.69
C ASN A 22 5.26 4.08 -18.02
N PHE A 23 4.35 4.32 -17.08
CA PHE A 23 2.91 4.26 -17.29
C PHE A 23 2.20 5.36 -16.48
N ARG A 24 0.94 5.63 -16.82
CA ARG A 24 0.06 6.54 -16.07
C ARG A 24 -1.14 5.77 -15.57
N LEU A 25 -1.74 6.19 -14.47
CA LEU A 25 -2.96 5.56 -13.95
C LEU A 25 -4.12 5.68 -14.96
N ALA A 26 -4.14 6.76 -15.75
CA ALA A 26 -5.12 6.94 -16.83
C ALA A 26 -5.04 5.84 -17.90
N ASP A 27 -3.86 5.27 -18.14
CA ASP A 27 -3.65 4.26 -19.18
C ASP A 27 -4.03 2.84 -18.74
N LEU A 28 -4.32 2.64 -17.44
CA LEU A 28 -4.68 1.33 -16.93
C LEU A 28 -6.09 0.91 -17.36
N PRO A 29 -6.26 -0.25 -18.00
CA PRO A 29 -7.58 -0.76 -18.32
C PRO A 29 -8.44 -0.95 -17.07
N PRO A 30 -9.77 -0.73 -17.12
CA PRO A 30 -10.66 -0.96 -15.98
C PRO A 30 -10.58 -2.38 -15.41
N ALA A 31 -10.31 -3.38 -16.26
CA ALA A 31 -10.13 -4.77 -15.84
C ALA A 31 -8.87 -4.98 -14.98
N HIS A 32 -7.89 -4.08 -15.06
CA HIS A 32 -6.62 -4.15 -14.34
C HIS A 32 -6.62 -3.36 -13.04
N ARG A 33 -7.74 -2.86 -12.58
CA ARG A 33 -7.83 -2.08 -11.33
C ARG A 33 -9.05 -2.47 -10.52
N ARG A 34 -8.89 -2.43 -9.18
CA ARG A 34 -9.95 -2.63 -8.20
C ARG A 34 -9.79 -1.57 -7.12
N HIS A 35 -10.88 -0.89 -6.82
CA HIS A 35 -10.95 0.17 -5.81
C HIS A 35 -11.60 -0.38 -4.55
N GLU A 36 -11.23 0.21 -3.40
CA GLU A 36 -11.84 -0.08 -2.10
C GLU A 36 -11.90 -1.59 -1.81
N VAL A 37 -10.75 -2.26 -1.94
CA VAL A 37 -10.67 -3.72 -1.77
C VAL A 37 -10.61 -4.06 -0.29
N PRO A 38 -11.69 -4.63 0.29
CA PRO A 38 -11.67 -5.01 1.70
C PRO A 38 -10.72 -6.18 1.93
N PHE A 39 -10.07 -6.17 3.08
CA PHE A 39 -9.28 -7.30 3.53
C PHE A 39 -9.54 -7.65 4.98
N TYR A 40 -9.36 -8.93 5.30
CA TYR A 40 -9.35 -9.48 6.64
C TYR A 40 -8.11 -10.35 6.77
N TYR A 41 -7.33 -10.11 7.82
CA TYR A 41 -6.16 -10.90 8.12
C TYR A 41 -6.24 -11.46 9.52
N HIS A 42 -6.04 -12.78 9.64
CA HIS A 42 -6.03 -13.50 10.89
C HIS A 42 -4.58 -13.76 11.31
N PHE A 43 -4.19 -13.19 12.45
CA PHE A 43 -2.93 -13.52 13.10
C PHE A 43 -3.21 -14.64 14.12
N PRO A 44 -2.67 -15.86 13.89
CA PRO A 44 -2.88 -16.96 14.82
C PRO A 44 -2.25 -16.63 16.19
N PRO A 45 -2.76 -17.22 17.27
CA PRO A 45 -2.22 -16.98 18.59
C PRO A 45 -0.76 -17.44 18.68
N ARG A 46 0.11 -16.57 19.19
CA ARG A 46 1.53 -16.87 19.52
C ARG A 46 1.82 -16.26 20.87
N ALA A 47 2.21 -17.07 21.86
CA ALA A 47 2.48 -16.58 23.22
C ALA A 47 3.54 -15.45 23.22
N PRO A 48 3.33 -14.33 23.92
CA PRO A 48 2.17 -14.02 24.79
C PRO A 48 0.98 -13.39 24.04
N ARG A 49 1.01 -13.27 22.71
CA ARG A 49 -0.02 -12.61 21.91
C ARG A 49 -1.26 -13.52 21.72
N PRO A 50 -2.47 -13.04 22.06
CA PRO A 50 -3.72 -13.74 21.75
C PRO A 50 -4.01 -13.72 20.24
N GLU A 51 -4.99 -14.51 19.82
CA GLU A 51 -5.56 -14.42 18.48
C GLU A 51 -5.97 -12.97 18.15
N THR A 52 -5.61 -12.50 16.99
CA THR A 52 -5.81 -11.12 16.59
C THR A 52 -6.25 -11.05 15.13
N PHE A 53 -7.11 -10.09 14.82
CA PHE A 53 -7.59 -9.84 13.47
C PHE A 53 -7.27 -8.41 13.04
N ALA A 54 -6.76 -8.26 11.81
CA ALA A 54 -6.68 -6.99 11.14
C ALA A 54 -7.74 -6.92 10.03
N ARG A 55 -8.42 -5.79 9.93
CA ARG A 55 -9.36 -5.50 8.84
C ARG A 55 -9.13 -4.11 8.32
N GLY A 56 -9.38 -3.91 7.03
CA GLY A 56 -9.27 -2.63 6.38
C GLY A 56 -9.75 -2.67 4.94
N SER A 57 -9.53 -1.59 4.23
CA SER A 57 -9.71 -1.50 2.79
C SER A 57 -8.44 -0.96 2.15
N VAL A 58 -8.05 -1.53 1.02
CA VAL A 58 -6.99 -1.01 0.16
C VAL A 58 -7.66 -0.10 -0.85
N ASP A 59 -7.23 1.16 -0.95
CA ASP A 59 -7.86 2.14 -1.83
C ASP A 59 -7.83 1.72 -3.29
N LEU A 60 -6.69 1.15 -3.74
CA LEU A 60 -6.51 0.69 -5.11
C LEU A 60 -5.55 -0.49 -5.17
N ILE A 61 -5.97 -1.57 -5.84
CA ILE A 61 -5.07 -2.61 -6.35
C ILE A 61 -5.10 -2.53 -7.87
N PHE A 62 -3.93 -2.51 -8.51
CA PHE A 62 -3.86 -2.48 -9.96
C PHE A 62 -2.76 -3.39 -10.50
N ARG A 63 -2.93 -3.79 -11.77
CA ARG A 63 -1.95 -4.61 -12.50
C ARG A 63 -1.30 -3.76 -13.58
N ALA A 64 0.03 -3.70 -13.55
CA ALA A 64 0.85 -3.11 -14.59
C ALA A 64 2.12 -3.97 -14.75
N ASN A 65 2.63 -4.11 -15.98
CA ASN A 65 3.86 -4.85 -16.27
C ASN A 65 3.87 -6.27 -15.65
N ASP A 66 2.75 -6.96 -15.76
CA ASP A 66 2.49 -8.30 -15.21
C ASP A 66 2.66 -8.46 -13.68
N ARG A 67 2.72 -7.33 -12.95
CA ARG A 67 2.75 -7.30 -11.50
C ARG A 67 1.56 -6.57 -10.91
N TYR A 68 1.19 -6.95 -9.70
CA TYR A 68 0.14 -6.31 -8.92
C TYR A 68 0.75 -5.32 -7.94
N TYR A 69 0.19 -4.14 -7.91
CA TYR A 69 0.59 -3.04 -7.05
C TYR A 69 -0.56 -2.66 -6.14
N VAL A 70 -0.22 -2.26 -4.94
CA VAL A 70 -1.13 -1.61 -4.00
C VAL A 70 -0.91 -0.12 -4.07
N ALA A 71 -1.97 0.67 -4.00
CA ALA A 71 -1.86 2.11 -3.88
C ALA A 71 -2.82 2.66 -2.83
N ASP A 72 -2.39 3.73 -2.18
CA ASP A 72 -3.14 4.47 -1.18
C ASP A 72 -3.07 5.97 -1.47
N TRP A 73 -4.23 6.65 -1.34
CA TRP A 73 -4.35 8.07 -1.65
C TRP A 73 -4.13 8.93 -0.41
N LYS A 74 -3.21 9.89 -0.50
CA LYS A 74 -2.93 10.82 0.59
C LYS A 74 -3.28 12.25 0.21
N SER A 75 -4.17 12.86 0.99
CA SER A 75 -4.59 14.26 0.82
C SER A 75 -3.82 15.22 1.74
N ASN A 76 -2.78 14.75 2.44
CA ASN A 76 -1.98 15.54 3.36
C ASN A 76 -1.42 16.80 2.69
N ARG A 77 -1.48 17.93 3.40
CA ARG A 77 -0.77 19.16 3.02
C ARG A 77 0.62 19.12 3.63
N LEU A 78 1.64 19.08 2.78
CA LEU A 78 3.03 19.12 3.19
C LEU A 78 3.69 20.40 2.71
N PRO A 79 4.76 20.85 3.36
CA PRO A 79 5.55 21.99 2.89
C PRO A 79 6.19 21.77 1.50
N ALA A 80 6.54 20.51 1.21
CA ALA A 80 7.06 20.05 -0.08
C ALA A 80 6.68 18.60 -0.31
N TYR A 81 6.75 18.13 -1.56
CA TYR A 81 6.42 16.76 -1.95
C TYR A 81 7.62 16.02 -2.58
N ASP A 82 8.81 16.45 -2.22
CA ASP A 82 10.07 15.77 -2.54
C ASP A 82 10.24 14.47 -1.70
N PRO A 83 11.17 13.58 -2.09
CA PRO A 83 11.35 12.30 -1.42
C PRO A 83 11.63 12.38 0.09
N ALA A 84 12.30 13.44 0.57
CA ALA A 84 12.60 13.59 1.99
C ALA A 84 11.35 13.98 2.79
N SER A 85 10.56 14.92 2.27
CA SER A 85 9.29 15.36 2.85
C SER A 85 8.27 14.22 2.91
N LEU A 86 8.18 13.41 1.83
CA LEU A 86 7.32 12.24 1.80
C LEU A 86 7.73 11.19 2.82
N ARG A 87 9.05 10.90 2.95
CA ARG A 87 9.57 9.97 3.96
C ARG A 87 9.20 10.42 5.37
N MET A 88 9.41 11.69 5.67
CA MET A 88 9.04 12.25 6.97
C MET A 88 7.54 12.10 7.25
N SER A 89 6.69 12.33 6.26
CA SER A 89 5.24 12.13 6.38
C SER A 89 4.89 10.68 6.65
N MET A 90 5.55 9.72 5.97
CA MET A 90 5.36 8.28 6.19
C MET A 90 5.71 7.89 7.63
N ASP A 91 6.84 8.40 8.15
CA ASP A 91 7.30 8.13 9.51
C ASP A 91 6.35 8.70 10.56
N GLN A 92 5.99 9.99 10.42
CA GLN A 92 5.14 10.70 11.39
C GLN A 92 3.71 10.16 11.45
N ALA A 93 3.16 9.76 10.31
CA ALA A 93 1.79 9.25 10.23
C ALA A 93 1.68 7.74 10.50
N GLY A 94 2.80 7.04 10.70
CA GLY A 94 2.80 5.59 10.97
C GLY A 94 2.35 4.73 9.78
N TYR A 95 2.49 5.23 8.55
CA TYR A 95 2.06 4.50 7.36
C TYR A 95 2.87 3.25 7.06
N HIS A 96 3.99 3.06 7.77
CA HIS A 96 4.80 1.85 7.67
C HIS A 96 4.07 0.58 8.11
N LEU A 97 3.20 0.65 9.09
CA LEU A 97 2.33 -0.46 9.48
C LEU A 97 1.26 -0.72 8.41
N GLN A 98 0.67 0.35 7.86
CA GLN A 98 -0.37 0.27 6.86
C GLN A 98 0.09 -0.50 5.61
N TYR A 99 1.23 -0.11 5.01
CA TYR A 99 1.67 -0.79 3.80
C TYR A 99 2.08 -2.25 4.04
N ARG A 100 2.58 -2.58 5.23
CA ARG A 100 2.88 -3.98 5.59
C ARG A 100 1.62 -4.84 5.65
N LEU A 101 0.57 -4.33 6.28
CA LEU A 101 -0.74 -5.01 6.33
C LEU A 101 -1.33 -5.19 4.92
N TYR A 102 -1.30 -4.15 4.10
CA TYR A 102 -1.76 -4.22 2.71
C TYR A 102 -0.97 -5.22 1.87
N SER A 103 0.35 -5.21 2.02
CA SER A 103 1.23 -6.16 1.32
C SER A 103 0.96 -7.59 1.75
N LEU A 104 0.82 -7.84 3.04
CA LEU A 104 0.53 -9.17 3.58
C LEU A 104 -0.79 -9.72 3.04
N ALA A 105 -1.86 -8.91 3.09
CA ALA A 105 -3.16 -9.28 2.55
C ALA A 105 -3.11 -9.55 1.03
N THR A 106 -2.40 -8.70 0.29
CA THR A 106 -2.25 -8.86 -1.16
C THR A 106 -1.43 -10.10 -1.53
N LEU A 107 -0.34 -10.37 -0.82
CA LEU A 107 0.48 -11.56 -1.04
C LEU A 107 -0.29 -12.85 -0.74
N GLN A 108 -1.13 -12.85 0.29
CA GLN A 108 -2.02 -14.00 0.57
C GLN A 108 -3.04 -14.22 -0.55
N TRP A 109 -3.66 -13.14 -1.03
CA TRP A 109 -4.56 -13.22 -2.18
C TRP A 109 -3.84 -13.75 -3.42
N LEU A 110 -2.64 -13.23 -3.73
CA LEU A 110 -1.84 -13.69 -4.85
C LEU A 110 -1.52 -15.19 -4.77
N ARG A 111 -1.19 -15.71 -3.60
CA ARG A 111 -0.98 -17.16 -3.39
C ARG A 111 -2.18 -18.01 -3.83
N GLN A 112 -3.39 -17.47 -3.67
CA GLN A 112 -4.62 -18.20 -4.05
C GLN A 112 -4.89 -18.15 -5.57
N VAL A 113 -4.54 -17.05 -6.23
CA VAL A 113 -4.92 -16.80 -7.63
C VAL A 113 -3.82 -17.14 -8.64
N THR A 114 -2.55 -17.21 -8.23
CA THR A 114 -1.43 -17.50 -9.15
C THR A 114 -1.15 -18.99 -9.33
N GLY A 115 -1.82 -19.85 -8.57
CA GLY A 115 -1.74 -21.31 -8.73
C GLY A 115 -0.50 -21.96 -8.13
N PRO A 116 -0.49 -23.30 -8.08
CA PRO A 116 0.60 -24.07 -7.51
C PRO A 116 1.88 -23.93 -8.35
N GLY A 117 3.01 -23.72 -7.68
CA GLY A 117 4.32 -23.56 -8.31
C GLY A 117 4.75 -22.13 -8.60
N SER A 118 3.85 -21.14 -8.44
CA SER A 118 4.18 -19.74 -8.55
C SER A 118 4.35 -19.10 -7.17
N ARG A 119 5.36 -18.25 -7.01
CA ARG A 119 5.54 -17.50 -5.76
C ARG A 119 4.80 -16.16 -5.86
N ALA A 120 3.95 -15.86 -4.88
CA ALA A 120 3.19 -14.61 -4.83
C ALA A 120 4.09 -13.36 -4.97
N GLN A 121 5.31 -13.43 -4.41
CA GLN A 121 6.29 -12.35 -4.48
C GLN A 121 6.72 -12.02 -5.92
N ASP A 122 6.74 -13.00 -6.83
CA ASP A 122 7.14 -12.80 -8.23
C ASP A 122 6.08 -11.95 -8.98
N HIS A 123 4.84 -11.94 -8.49
CA HIS A 123 3.73 -11.18 -9.04
C HIS A 123 3.44 -9.88 -8.28
N PHE A 124 4.09 -9.64 -7.15
CA PHE A 124 3.90 -8.44 -6.37
C PHE A 124 4.89 -7.37 -6.80
N GLY A 125 4.39 -6.19 -7.13
CA GLY A 125 5.18 -5.06 -7.65
C GLY A 125 5.56 -4.03 -6.60
N GLY A 126 4.92 -4.05 -5.43
CA GLY A 126 5.16 -3.08 -4.37
C GLY A 126 3.96 -2.21 -4.03
N VAL A 127 4.20 -1.16 -3.24
CA VAL A 127 3.17 -0.26 -2.73
C VAL A 127 3.47 1.19 -3.10
N PHE A 128 2.48 1.87 -3.62
CA PHE A 128 2.49 3.30 -3.90
C PHE A 128 1.70 4.09 -2.86
N TYR A 129 2.22 5.24 -2.47
CA TYR A 129 1.48 6.29 -1.79
C TYR A 129 1.46 7.50 -2.70
N PHE A 130 0.28 7.89 -3.14
CA PHE A 130 0.07 9.02 -4.02
C PHE A 130 -0.39 10.23 -3.19
N TYR A 131 0.50 11.18 -2.97
CA TYR A 131 0.20 12.44 -2.30
C TYR A 131 -0.40 13.40 -3.32
N LEU A 132 -1.71 13.38 -3.43
CA LEU A 132 -2.50 14.01 -4.49
C LEU A 132 -2.15 15.47 -4.77
N ARG A 133 -1.79 16.22 -3.71
CA ARG A 133 -1.45 17.65 -3.82
C ARG A 133 -0.03 17.91 -4.31
N GLY A 134 0.78 16.88 -4.42
CA GLY A 134 2.16 16.98 -4.92
C GLY A 134 2.32 16.47 -6.34
N MET A 135 1.26 15.91 -6.93
CA MET A 135 1.30 15.34 -8.28
C MET A 135 0.97 16.44 -9.30
N ASP A 136 1.85 16.62 -10.29
CA ASP A 136 1.79 17.76 -11.23
C ASP A 136 1.66 17.35 -12.72
N ALA A 137 1.48 16.08 -13.01
CA ALA A 137 1.42 15.49 -14.36
C ALA A 137 2.74 15.61 -15.18
N VAL A 138 3.81 16.16 -14.61
CA VAL A 138 5.08 16.39 -15.32
C VAL A 138 6.18 15.48 -14.80
N GLY A 139 6.33 15.41 -13.50
CA GLY A 139 7.35 14.61 -12.83
C GLY A 139 6.77 13.52 -11.94
N ASP A 140 7.62 12.92 -11.11
CA ASP A 140 7.26 11.90 -10.16
C ASP A 140 7.16 12.44 -8.71
N GLN A 141 6.96 13.74 -8.56
CA GLN A 141 6.71 14.36 -7.26
C GLN A 141 5.40 13.85 -6.65
N GLY A 142 5.33 13.82 -5.33
CA GLY A 142 4.14 13.32 -4.63
C GLY A 142 4.00 11.79 -4.66
N ILE A 143 4.97 11.05 -5.21
CA ILE A 143 4.93 9.59 -5.27
C ILE A 143 5.96 9.01 -4.29
N TYR A 144 5.47 8.33 -3.25
CA TYR A 144 6.30 7.49 -2.40
C TYR A 144 6.10 6.03 -2.78
N PHE A 145 7.18 5.34 -3.10
CA PHE A 145 7.14 3.94 -3.55
C PHE A 145 7.93 3.04 -2.62
N VAL A 146 7.33 1.95 -2.18
CA VAL A 146 7.96 0.88 -1.43
C VAL A 146 8.13 -0.32 -2.36
N PRO A 147 9.34 -0.60 -2.83
CA PRO A 147 9.59 -1.71 -3.74
C PRO A 147 9.47 -3.07 -3.03
N PRO A 148 9.18 -4.16 -3.76
CA PRO A 148 8.95 -5.47 -3.18
C PRO A 148 10.13 -5.99 -2.36
N GLU A 149 11.36 -5.60 -2.69
CA GLU A 149 12.58 -5.98 -1.97
C GLU A 149 12.61 -5.44 -0.53
N GLN A 150 11.96 -4.29 -0.28
CA GLN A 150 11.83 -3.71 1.06
C GLN A 150 10.66 -4.29 1.86
N ILE A 151 9.77 -5.03 1.20
CA ILE A 151 8.59 -5.60 1.83
C ILE A 151 8.89 -6.98 2.41
N GLY A 152 9.67 -7.78 1.70
CA GLY A 152 10.08 -9.10 2.14
C GLY A 152 9.02 -10.19 1.92
N SER A 153 9.16 -11.29 2.65
CA SER A 153 8.23 -12.43 2.58
C SER A 153 7.02 -12.23 3.49
N PRO A 154 5.90 -12.96 3.27
CA PRO A 154 4.77 -12.94 4.19
C PRO A 154 5.15 -13.27 5.64
N GLU A 155 6.08 -14.18 5.83
CA GLU A 155 6.55 -14.58 7.16
C GLU A 155 7.34 -13.47 7.87
N SER A 156 8.18 -12.73 7.11
CA SER A 156 8.90 -11.56 7.65
C SER A 156 7.94 -10.40 7.92
N LEU A 157 6.94 -10.19 7.05
CA LEU A 157 5.90 -9.18 7.26
C LEU A 157 5.09 -9.42 8.54
N GLU A 158 4.67 -10.67 8.80
CA GLU A 158 3.97 -11.01 10.05
C GLU A 158 4.82 -10.64 11.26
N THR A 159 6.10 -11.01 11.26
CA THR A 159 7.03 -10.69 12.35
C THR A 159 7.19 -9.19 12.55
N ASP A 160 7.36 -8.43 11.46
CA ASP A 160 7.51 -6.98 11.52
C ASP A 160 6.25 -6.30 12.05
N ILE A 161 5.07 -6.72 11.57
CA ILE A 161 3.77 -6.19 12.02
C ILE A 161 3.60 -6.47 13.51
N GLU A 162 3.88 -7.69 13.97
CA GLU A 162 3.81 -8.06 15.38
C GLU A 162 4.72 -7.18 16.24
N ALA A 163 5.96 -6.96 15.81
CA ALA A 163 6.90 -6.10 16.50
C ALA A 163 6.46 -4.62 16.55
N MET A 164 5.83 -4.12 15.49
CA MET A 164 5.28 -2.77 15.45
C MET A 164 4.08 -2.61 16.37
N LEU A 165 3.14 -3.56 16.36
CA LEU A 165 1.97 -3.56 17.24
C LEU A 165 2.38 -3.63 18.72
N ALA A 166 3.39 -4.41 19.06
CA ALA A 166 3.91 -4.47 20.43
C ALA A 166 4.46 -3.13 20.93
N LYS A 167 5.09 -2.35 20.04
CA LYS A 167 5.66 -1.02 20.37
C LYS A 167 4.58 0.06 20.56
N THR A 168 3.44 -0.05 19.88
CA THR A 168 2.36 0.95 19.95
C THR A 168 1.49 0.79 21.19
N GLY A 169 1.66 -0.25 21.97
CA GLY A 169 0.80 -0.54 23.13
C GLY A 169 -0.67 -0.79 22.75
N VAL A 170 -0.96 -0.90 21.47
CA VAL A 170 -2.29 -1.28 20.97
C VAL A 170 -2.45 -2.77 21.20
N ILE A 171 -2.95 -3.13 22.38
CA ILE A 171 -3.60 -4.42 22.56
C ILE A 171 -4.88 -4.30 21.72
N PRO A 172 -5.07 -5.13 20.71
CA PRO A 172 -6.32 -5.13 19.96
C PRO A 172 -7.43 -5.39 20.96
N GLY A 173 -8.34 -4.43 21.10
CA GLY A 173 -9.38 -4.48 22.11
C GLY A 173 -10.17 -5.77 22.00
N THR A 174 -10.46 -6.35 23.13
CA THR A 174 -11.58 -7.24 23.35
C THR A 174 -12.84 -6.48 22.97
N GLY A 175 -13.18 -6.50 21.68
CA GLY A 175 -14.43 -5.94 21.18
C GLY A 175 -15.58 -6.71 21.84
N GLY A 176 -16.23 -6.06 22.80
CA GLY A 176 -17.45 -6.58 23.38
C GLY A 176 -18.45 -6.87 22.25
N ARG A 177 -19.05 -8.03 22.32
CA ARG A 177 -20.25 -8.37 21.54
C ARG A 177 -21.36 -7.35 21.87
N PRO A 178 -22.14 -6.95 20.87
CA PRO A 178 -23.46 -6.42 21.15
C PRO A 178 -24.39 -7.52 21.65
#